data_db11802b6f29baa75ae7dc521783a211
#
_entry.id   db11802b6f29baa75ae7dc521783a211
#
_cell.length_a   1.000
_cell.length_b   1.000
_cell.length_c   1.000
_cell.angle_alpha   90.00
_cell.angle_beta   90.00
_cell.angle_gamma   90.00
#
_symmetry.space_group_name_H-M   'P 1'
#
loop_
_entity.id
_entity.type
_entity.pdbx_description
1 polymer ?
#
loop_
_entity_poly.entity_id
_entity_poly.type
_entity_poly.pdbx_seq_one_letter_code
_entity_poly.pdbx_strand_id
1 'polypeptide(L)'
;MGKLKEFLKRKDVVFSAHRYGIDAMGAMAQGLFASLLIGTIIKTLGEQIGLQFLVDAGTFAQSVAGPAMAASIGYALHTPPLVLFSLIAVGSAANSLGGAGGPLAVYFIAIVSAECGKLVSKETKVDIIVTPAVTILVGMGLSVLFAPAIGAAASAVGSVIMWATELQPLLMGILVSVLVGIALTLPISSAAICAALNLTGLAGGAAVAGCCAQMVGFAVMSFKENGVGGLVSQGIGTSMLQMPNILKKPRVWLPPIIASAITGPIATCVFKLQMNGPAVSSGMGTCGLVGQIGVYTGWVADVASGAKAGITAFDWAGLLLVSFVLPAVLCAVLGALFRKKGWIKDGDLKLD
;
A
#
# COMPACT_ATOMS: atom_id res chain seq x y z
N MET A 1 -34.99 -8.20 -21.99
CA MET A 1 -34.12 -8.27 -20.78
C MET A 1 -33.57 -9.67 -20.49
N GLY A 2 -34.24 -10.79 -20.82
CA GLY A 2 -33.80 -12.16 -20.55
C GLY A 2 -32.47 -12.54 -21.23
N LYS A 3 -32.36 -12.38 -22.53
CA LYS A 3 -31.20 -12.82 -23.34
C LYS A 3 -29.87 -12.16 -22.90
N LEU A 4 -29.88 -10.86 -22.60
CA LEU A 4 -28.69 -10.16 -22.14
C LEU A 4 -28.24 -10.66 -20.75
N LYS A 5 -29.18 -10.89 -19.84
CA LYS A 5 -28.89 -11.41 -18.50
C LYS A 5 -28.34 -12.83 -18.56
N GLU A 6 -28.84 -13.68 -19.44
CA GLU A 6 -28.31 -15.03 -19.67
C GLU A 6 -26.90 -14.99 -20.27
N PHE A 7 -26.65 -14.07 -21.23
CA PHE A 7 -25.34 -13.86 -21.81
C PHE A 7 -24.30 -13.42 -20.74
N LEU A 8 -24.61 -12.40 -19.94
CA LEU A 8 -23.75 -11.94 -18.87
C LEU A 8 -23.47 -13.05 -17.84
N LYS A 9 -24.50 -13.83 -17.49
CA LYS A 9 -24.36 -14.99 -16.59
C LYS A 9 -23.44 -16.07 -17.18
N ARG A 10 -23.59 -16.38 -18.49
CA ARG A 10 -22.71 -17.33 -19.20
C ARG A 10 -21.24 -16.87 -19.20
N LYS A 11 -21.02 -15.54 -19.28
CA LYS A 11 -19.68 -14.92 -19.26
C LYS A 11 -19.14 -14.69 -17.86
N ASP A 12 -19.88 -15.06 -16.83
CA ASP A 12 -19.57 -14.76 -15.44
C ASP A 12 -19.30 -13.26 -15.17
N VAL A 13 -19.99 -12.38 -15.90
CA VAL A 13 -19.98 -10.94 -15.66
C VAL A 13 -21.07 -10.62 -14.64
N VAL A 14 -20.65 -10.39 -13.40
CA VAL A 14 -21.56 -10.16 -12.27
C VAL A 14 -21.25 -8.82 -11.64
N PHE A 15 -22.12 -7.83 -11.85
CA PHE A 15 -21.99 -6.52 -11.22
C PHE A 15 -22.32 -6.62 -9.73
N SER A 16 -21.32 -6.76 -8.90
CA SER A 16 -21.42 -6.91 -7.45
C SER A 16 -20.42 -6.01 -6.74
N ALA A 17 -20.90 -5.21 -5.78
CA ALA A 17 -20.04 -4.41 -4.92
C ALA A 17 -19.09 -5.29 -4.10
N HIS A 18 -19.50 -6.50 -3.73
CA HIS A 18 -18.64 -7.46 -3.05
C HIS A 18 -17.50 -7.91 -3.96
N ARG A 19 -17.83 -8.40 -5.17
CA ARG A 19 -16.85 -8.93 -6.13
C ARG A 19 -15.81 -7.88 -6.54
N TYR A 20 -16.27 -6.68 -6.87
CA TYR A 20 -15.35 -5.63 -7.28
C TYR A 20 -14.68 -4.92 -6.09
N GLY A 21 -15.46 -4.55 -5.06
CA GLY A 21 -14.95 -3.79 -3.93
C GLY A 21 -14.16 -4.62 -2.91
N ILE A 22 -14.40 -5.92 -2.80
CA ILE A 22 -13.77 -6.77 -1.77
C ILE A 22 -12.83 -7.78 -2.40
N ASP A 23 -13.36 -8.68 -3.26
CA ASP A 23 -12.55 -9.77 -3.81
C ASP A 23 -11.44 -9.24 -4.72
N ALA A 24 -11.76 -8.32 -5.65
CA ALA A 24 -10.76 -7.71 -6.53
C ALA A 24 -9.74 -6.85 -5.77
N MET A 25 -10.18 -6.11 -4.72
CA MET A 25 -9.28 -5.30 -3.91
C MET A 25 -8.33 -6.18 -3.08
N GLY A 26 -8.84 -7.26 -2.48
CA GLY A 26 -8.04 -8.22 -1.75
C GLY A 26 -7.00 -8.91 -2.64
N ALA A 27 -7.43 -9.34 -3.83
CA ALA A 27 -6.52 -9.94 -4.81
C ALA A 27 -5.45 -8.95 -5.28
N MET A 28 -5.82 -7.69 -5.55
CA MET A 28 -4.85 -6.65 -5.88
C MET A 28 -3.80 -6.48 -4.78
N ALA A 29 -4.22 -6.44 -3.51
CA ALA A 29 -3.31 -6.32 -2.38
C ALA A 29 -2.35 -7.52 -2.29
N GLN A 30 -2.83 -8.74 -2.57
CA GLN A 30 -1.98 -9.94 -2.63
C GLN A 30 -0.97 -9.87 -3.79
N GLY A 31 -1.40 -9.42 -4.97
CA GLY A 31 -0.50 -9.22 -6.12
C GLY A 31 0.60 -8.19 -5.84
N LEU A 32 0.23 -7.08 -5.21
CA LEU A 32 1.19 -6.06 -4.77
C LEU A 32 2.15 -6.62 -3.71
N PHE A 33 1.63 -7.37 -2.74
CA PHE A 33 2.43 -8.01 -1.70
C PHE A 33 3.48 -8.94 -2.30
N ALA A 34 3.05 -9.88 -3.16
CA ALA A 34 3.92 -10.90 -3.74
C ALA A 34 5.01 -10.33 -4.67
N SER A 35 4.85 -9.12 -5.19
CA SER A 35 5.77 -8.47 -6.11
C SER A 35 6.52 -7.29 -5.45
N LEU A 36 5.85 -6.15 -5.28
CA LEU A 36 6.47 -4.93 -4.80
C LEU A 36 7.05 -5.08 -3.39
N LEU A 37 6.28 -5.65 -2.46
CA LEU A 37 6.68 -5.66 -1.06
C LEU A 37 7.74 -6.71 -0.79
N ILE A 38 7.57 -7.93 -1.28
CA ILE A 38 8.62 -8.98 -1.20
C ILE A 38 9.86 -8.52 -1.95
N GLY A 39 9.70 -7.90 -3.14
CA GLY A 39 10.81 -7.31 -3.89
C GLY A 39 11.56 -6.24 -3.08
N THR A 40 10.83 -5.38 -2.37
CA THR A 40 11.43 -4.37 -1.49
C THR A 40 12.22 -5.00 -0.35
N ILE A 41 11.68 -6.01 0.31
CA ILE A 41 12.36 -6.72 1.41
C ILE A 41 13.65 -7.37 0.91
N ILE A 42 13.59 -8.11 -0.22
CA ILE A 42 14.77 -8.77 -0.80
C ILE A 42 15.83 -7.75 -1.22
N LYS A 43 15.42 -6.66 -1.89
CA LYS A 43 16.33 -5.59 -2.33
C LYS A 43 17.02 -4.93 -1.14
N THR A 44 16.24 -4.53 -0.13
CA THR A 44 16.77 -3.87 1.07
C THR A 44 17.75 -4.79 1.83
N LEU A 45 17.43 -6.09 1.94
CA LEU A 45 18.36 -7.06 2.51
C LEU A 45 19.66 -7.13 1.70
N GLY A 46 19.56 -7.19 0.37
CA GLY A 46 20.72 -7.21 -0.53
C GLY A 46 21.61 -5.98 -0.37
N GLU A 47 21.00 -4.79 -0.27
CA GLU A 47 21.71 -3.53 -0.03
C GLU A 47 22.43 -3.53 1.32
N GLN A 48 21.82 -4.07 2.40
CA GLN A 48 22.41 -4.08 3.73
C GLN A 48 23.57 -5.08 3.86
N ILE A 49 23.51 -6.23 3.18
CA ILE A 49 24.58 -7.25 3.23
C ILE A 49 25.58 -7.15 2.07
N GLY A 50 25.38 -6.19 1.15
CA GLY A 50 26.26 -6.00 -0.02
C GLY A 50 26.13 -7.09 -1.08
N LEU A 51 25.00 -7.80 -1.20
CA LEU A 51 24.79 -8.88 -2.15
C LEU A 51 23.98 -8.43 -3.36
N GLN A 52 24.67 -8.07 -4.45
CA GLN A 52 24.07 -7.50 -5.67
C GLN A 52 22.96 -8.39 -6.26
N PHE A 53 23.11 -9.71 -6.24
CA PHE A 53 22.10 -10.65 -6.71
C PHE A 53 20.72 -10.42 -6.07
N LEU A 54 20.67 -10.16 -4.75
CA LEU A 54 19.41 -9.87 -4.06
C LEU A 54 18.86 -8.50 -4.43
N VAL A 55 19.73 -7.51 -4.65
CA VAL A 55 19.32 -6.17 -5.12
C VAL A 55 18.65 -6.28 -6.48
N ASP A 56 19.25 -7.02 -7.40
CA ASP A 56 18.72 -7.22 -8.75
C ASP A 56 17.40 -8.01 -8.72
N ALA A 57 17.36 -9.12 -8.00
CA ALA A 57 16.16 -9.94 -7.83
C ALA A 57 14.99 -9.12 -7.25
N GLY A 58 15.25 -8.34 -6.21
CA GLY A 58 14.24 -7.47 -5.61
C GLY A 58 13.77 -6.36 -6.57
N THR A 59 14.67 -5.78 -7.34
CA THR A 59 14.36 -4.76 -8.35
C THR A 59 13.48 -5.32 -9.47
N PHE A 60 13.78 -6.53 -9.96
CA PHE A 60 12.92 -7.22 -10.94
C PHE A 60 11.52 -7.51 -10.37
N ALA A 61 11.43 -7.99 -9.13
CA ALA A 61 10.15 -8.25 -8.50
C ALA A 61 9.31 -6.97 -8.35
N GLN A 62 9.93 -5.85 -8.00
CA GLN A 62 9.26 -4.54 -7.92
C GLN A 62 8.76 -4.07 -9.29
N SER A 63 9.51 -4.29 -10.36
CA SER A 63 9.17 -3.83 -11.71
C SER A 63 7.89 -4.46 -12.26
N VAL A 64 7.52 -5.64 -11.79
CA VAL A 64 6.30 -6.36 -12.22
C VAL A 64 5.10 -6.17 -11.28
N ALA A 65 5.13 -5.17 -10.41
CA ALA A 65 4.03 -4.91 -9.47
C ALA A 65 2.68 -4.66 -10.19
N GLY A 66 2.66 -3.82 -11.21
CA GLY A 66 1.47 -3.56 -12.03
C GLY A 66 0.90 -4.84 -12.69
N PRO A 67 1.71 -5.58 -13.44
CA PRO A 67 1.35 -6.90 -13.95
C PRO A 67 0.80 -7.87 -12.90
N ALA A 68 1.46 -7.98 -11.74
CA ALA A 68 1.05 -8.90 -10.69
C ALA A 68 -0.31 -8.51 -10.08
N MET A 69 -0.55 -7.22 -9.84
CA MET A 69 -1.86 -6.72 -9.38
C MET A 69 -2.97 -7.03 -10.38
N ALA A 70 -2.75 -6.75 -11.67
CA ALA A 70 -3.77 -6.99 -12.69
C ALA A 70 -4.07 -8.48 -12.89
N ALA A 71 -3.04 -9.33 -12.85
CA ALA A 71 -3.20 -10.78 -12.93
C ALA A 71 -3.98 -11.32 -11.71
N SER A 72 -3.69 -10.83 -10.49
CA SER A 72 -4.42 -11.22 -9.28
C SER A 72 -5.90 -10.82 -9.34
N ILE A 73 -6.20 -9.60 -9.83
CA ILE A 73 -7.57 -9.15 -10.05
C ILE A 73 -8.27 -10.06 -11.06
N GLY A 74 -7.62 -10.35 -12.19
CA GLY A 74 -8.18 -11.25 -13.20
C GLY A 74 -8.47 -12.65 -12.65
N TYR A 75 -7.57 -13.18 -11.82
CA TYR A 75 -7.77 -14.46 -11.14
C TYR A 75 -9.00 -14.43 -10.21
N ALA A 76 -9.13 -13.41 -9.37
CA ALA A 76 -10.27 -13.27 -8.48
C ALA A 76 -11.60 -13.04 -9.21
N LEU A 77 -11.57 -12.44 -10.40
CA LEU A 77 -12.73 -12.26 -11.26
C LEU A 77 -13.04 -13.49 -12.12
N HIS A 78 -12.32 -14.60 -11.94
CA HIS A 78 -12.46 -15.84 -12.70
C HIS A 78 -12.36 -15.64 -14.22
N THR A 79 -11.39 -14.83 -14.66
CA THR A 79 -11.22 -14.58 -16.09
C THR A 79 -10.67 -15.81 -16.83
N PRO A 80 -11.08 -16.04 -18.08
CA PRO A 80 -10.46 -17.04 -18.93
C PRO A 80 -8.96 -16.80 -19.11
N PRO A 81 -8.14 -17.87 -19.38
CA PRO A 81 -6.68 -17.73 -19.45
C PRO A 81 -6.16 -16.66 -20.40
N LEU A 82 -6.76 -16.51 -21.60
CA LEU A 82 -6.36 -15.47 -22.56
C LEU A 82 -6.58 -14.05 -22.02
N VAL A 83 -7.68 -13.82 -21.31
CA VAL A 83 -7.96 -12.55 -20.64
C VAL A 83 -6.95 -12.32 -19.52
N LEU A 84 -6.77 -13.33 -18.66
CA LEU A 84 -5.84 -13.25 -17.51
C LEU A 84 -4.43 -12.85 -17.94
N PHE A 85 -3.91 -13.52 -18.97
CA PHE A 85 -2.56 -13.23 -19.47
C PHE A 85 -2.45 -11.88 -20.16
N SER A 86 -3.52 -11.42 -20.81
CA SER A 86 -3.58 -10.09 -21.43
C SER A 86 -3.61 -8.97 -20.40
N LEU A 87 -4.18 -9.20 -19.22
CA LEU A 87 -4.20 -8.23 -18.12
C LEU A 87 -2.79 -7.87 -17.61
N ILE A 88 -1.79 -8.72 -17.84
CA ILE A 88 -0.39 -8.43 -17.50
C ILE A 88 0.09 -7.15 -18.21
N ALA A 89 -0.19 -7.01 -19.50
CA ALA A 89 0.13 -5.81 -20.27
C ALA A 89 -0.67 -4.58 -19.79
N VAL A 90 -1.96 -4.77 -19.51
CA VAL A 90 -2.85 -3.72 -18.99
C VAL A 90 -2.33 -3.20 -17.65
N GLY A 91 -1.97 -4.11 -16.73
CA GLY A 91 -1.44 -3.74 -15.41
C GLY A 91 -0.13 -2.98 -15.49
N SER A 92 0.76 -3.36 -16.42
CA SER A 92 2.00 -2.64 -16.68
C SER A 92 1.74 -1.20 -17.11
N ALA A 93 0.86 -1.00 -18.10
CA ALA A 93 0.51 0.31 -18.62
C ALA A 93 -0.19 1.20 -17.58
N ALA A 94 -1.22 0.67 -16.92
CA ALA A 94 -1.98 1.41 -15.91
C ALA A 94 -1.11 1.86 -14.74
N ASN A 95 -0.22 0.98 -14.25
CA ASN A 95 0.68 1.31 -13.16
C ASN A 95 1.70 2.39 -13.56
N SER A 96 2.31 2.26 -14.74
CA SER A 96 3.32 3.20 -15.23
C SER A 96 2.74 4.59 -15.49
N LEU A 97 1.57 4.66 -16.14
CA LEU A 97 0.91 5.93 -16.46
C LEU A 97 0.24 6.57 -15.24
N GLY A 98 -0.11 5.77 -14.24
CA GLY A 98 -0.74 6.23 -13.00
C GLY A 98 0.25 6.80 -11.97
N GLY A 99 1.55 6.61 -12.14
CA GLY A 99 2.56 7.13 -11.21
C GLY A 99 2.25 6.81 -9.74
N ALA A 100 2.13 7.82 -8.89
CA ALA A 100 1.77 7.65 -7.48
C ALA A 100 0.38 7.00 -7.27
N GLY A 101 -0.55 7.20 -8.20
CA GLY A 101 -1.85 6.56 -8.25
C GLY A 101 -1.87 5.21 -9.00
N GLY A 102 -0.70 4.69 -9.39
CA GLY A 102 -0.55 3.49 -10.21
C GLY A 102 -1.37 2.29 -9.71
N PRO A 103 -1.27 1.87 -8.44
CA PRO A 103 -2.06 0.76 -7.92
C PRO A 103 -3.58 0.98 -8.05
N LEU A 104 -4.04 2.20 -7.79
CA LEU A 104 -5.47 2.55 -7.93
C LEU A 104 -5.90 2.54 -9.40
N ALA A 105 -5.04 3.01 -10.31
CA ALA A 105 -5.28 2.93 -11.75
C ALA A 105 -5.39 1.48 -12.22
N VAL A 106 -4.46 0.62 -11.80
CA VAL A 106 -4.52 -0.83 -12.08
C VAL A 106 -5.82 -1.43 -11.61
N TYR A 107 -6.26 -1.10 -10.40
CA TYR A 107 -7.49 -1.63 -9.83
C TYR A 107 -8.71 -1.39 -10.74
N PHE A 108 -8.98 -0.15 -11.07
CA PHE A 108 -10.15 0.18 -11.89
C PHE A 108 -10.01 -0.33 -13.33
N ILE A 109 -8.86 -0.14 -13.95
CA ILE A 109 -8.63 -0.45 -15.36
C ILE A 109 -8.60 -1.96 -15.58
N ALA A 110 -7.98 -2.73 -14.69
CA ALA A 110 -7.94 -4.19 -14.81
C ALA A 110 -9.33 -4.80 -14.65
N ILE A 111 -10.18 -4.32 -13.73
CA ILE A 111 -11.56 -4.78 -13.58
C ILE A 111 -12.33 -4.58 -14.88
N VAL A 112 -12.33 -3.37 -15.43
CA VAL A 112 -13.09 -3.07 -16.66
C VAL A 112 -12.54 -3.88 -17.84
N SER A 113 -11.23 -3.96 -17.99
CA SER A 113 -10.59 -4.73 -19.08
C SER A 113 -10.86 -6.22 -18.97
N ALA A 114 -10.86 -6.76 -17.74
CA ALA A 114 -11.20 -8.15 -17.44
C ALA A 114 -12.65 -8.47 -17.89
N GLU A 115 -13.60 -7.63 -17.50
CA GLU A 115 -15.00 -7.85 -17.84
C GLU A 115 -15.23 -7.70 -19.36
N CYS A 116 -14.61 -6.71 -20.02
CA CYS A 116 -14.67 -6.58 -21.48
C CYS A 116 -14.06 -7.80 -22.20
N GLY A 117 -12.91 -8.29 -21.72
CA GLY A 117 -12.29 -9.51 -22.24
C GLY A 117 -13.18 -10.74 -22.10
N LYS A 118 -13.85 -10.90 -20.94
CA LYS A 118 -14.80 -12.00 -20.70
C LYS A 118 -15.99 -11.95 -21.68
N LEU A 119 -16.51 -10.76 -22.00
CA LEU A 119 -17.63 -10.61 -22.92
C LEU A 119 -17.31 -11.17 -24.31
N VAL A 120 -16.09 -10.98 -24.81
CA VAL A 120 -15.71 -11.42 -26.17
C VAL A 120 -15.11 -12.83 -26.22
N SER A 121 -14.63 -13.35 -25.07
CA SER A 121 -13.99 -14.65 -25.01
C SER A 121 -14.91 -15.78 -25.49
N LYS A 122 -14.37 -16.62 -26.40
CA LYS A 122 -15.08 -17.75 -27.03
C LYS A 122 -16.33 -17.37 -27.83
N GLU A 123 -16.46 -16.13 -28.32
CA GLU A 123 -17.54 -15.71 -29.18
C GLU A 123 -17.15 -15.74 -30.67
N THR A 124 -15.89 -15.85 -31.00
CA THR A 124 -15.39 -15.85 -32.37
C THR A 124 -14.57 -17.11 -32.69
N LYS A 125 -14.50 -17.48 -33.97
CA LYS A 125 -13.64 -18.60 -34.41
C LYS A 125 -12.15 -18.31 -34.28
N VAL A 126 -11.77 -17.04 -34.17
CA VAL A 126 -10.37 -16.56 -33.98
C VAL A 126 -10.15 -15.99 -32.59
N ASP A 127 -10.76 -16.62 -31.60
CA ASP A 127 -10.76 -16.20 -30.19
C ASP A 127 -9.35 -15.91 -29.63
N ILE A 128 -8.38 -16.71 -30.07
CA ILE A 128 -6.98 -16.58 -29.65
C ILE A 128 -6.36 -15.20 -30.00
N ILE A 129 -6.92 -14.52 -31.01
CA ILE A 129 -6.51 -13.16 -31.41
C ILE A 129 -7.44 -12.11 -30.82
N VAL A 130 -8.76 -12.33 -30.96
CA VAL A 130 -9.78 -11.33 -30.64
C VAL A 130 -9.81 -11.05 -29.12
N THR A 131 -9.81 -12.07 -28.30
CA THR A 131 -9.90 -11.92 -26.83
C THR A 131 -8.70 -11.15 -26.24
N PRO A 132 -7.43 -11.51 -26.54
CA PRO A 132 -6.30 -10.71 -26.10
C PRO A 132 -6.29 -9.29 -26.66
N ALA A 133 -6.58 -9.13 -27.96
CA ALA A 133 -6.59 -7.81 -28.60
C ALA A 133 -7.60 -6.87 -27.94
N VAL A 134 -8.84 -7.32 -27.73
CA VAL A 134 -9.87 -6.51 -27.05
C VAL A 134 -9.44 -6.17 -25.61
N THR A 135 -8.98 -7.15 -24.85
CA THR A 135 -8.56 -6.92 -23.46
C THR A 135 -7.45 -5.89 -23.39
N ILE A 136 -6.40 -6.02 -24.24
CA ILE A 136 -5.26 -5.10 -24.25
C ILE A 136 -5.68 -3.71 -24.75
N LEU A 137 -6.39 -3.62 -25.86
CA LEU A 137 -6.76 -2.33 -26.44
C LEU A 137 -7.71 -1.54 -25.54
N VAL A 138 -8.69 -2.20 -24.93
CA VAL A 138 -9.56 -1.57 -23.93
C VAL A 138 -8.73 -1.10 -22.73
N GLY A 139 -7.87 -1.97 -22.19
CA GLY A 139 -7.02 -1.65 -21.05
C GLY A 139 -6.04 -0.51 -21.34
N MET A 140 -5.38 -0.52 -22.51
CA MET A 140 -4.48 0.56 -22.94
C MET A 140 -5.24 1.87 -23.14
N GLY A 141 -6.39 1.85 -23.81
CA GLY A 141 -7.23 3.03 -24.01
C GLY A 141 -7.66 3.66 -22.68
N LEU A 142 -8.13 2.84 -21.76
CA LEU A 142 -8.49 3.29 -20.40
C LEU A 142 -7.28 3.80 -19.62
N SER A 143 -6.11 3.16 -19.78
CA SER A 143 -4.87 3.59 -19.11
C SER A 143 -4.45 4.99 -19.59
N VAL A 144 -4.45 5.25 -20.89
CA VAL A 144 -4.11 6.56 -21.46
C VAL A 144 -5.10 7.64 -21.01
N LEU A 145 -6.40 7.31 -20.95
CA LEU A 145 -7.44 8.29 -20.62
C LEU A 145 -7.53 8.59 -19.12
N PHE A 146 -7.44 7.57 -18.27
CA PHE A 146 -7.78 7.72 -16.85
C PHE A 146 -6.60 7.60 -15.88
N ALA A 147 -5.54 6.83 -16.22
CA ALA A 147 -4.45 6.64 -15.29
C ALA A 147 -3.71 7.94 -14.93
N PRO A 148 -3.45 8.90 -15.85
CA PRO A 148 -2.85 10.18 -15.48
C PRO A 148 -3.72 11.01 -14.54
N ALA A 149 -5.05 11.00 -14.72
CA ALA A 149 -5.97 11.72 -13.83
C ALA A 149 -6.00 11.11 -12.43
N ILE A 150 -5.97 9.77 -12.32
CA ILE A 150 -5.85 9.06 -11.05
C ILE A 150 -4.51 9.38 -10.38
N GLY A 151 -3.44 9.42 -11.17
CA GLY A 151 -2.11 9.84 -10.70
C GLY A 151 -2.09 11.26 -10.17
N ALA A 152 -2.72 12.19 -10.87
CA ALA A 152 -2.85 13.59 -10.45
C ALA A 152 -3.65 13.71 -9.13
N ALA A 153 -4.74 12.93 -8.97
CA ALA A 153 -5.51 12.89 -7.73
C ALA A 153 -4.67 12.34 -6.56
N ALA A 154 -3.88 11.30 -6.78
CA ALA A 154 -2.96 10.79 -5.77
C ALA A 154 -1.87 11.81 -5.42
N SER A 155 -1.36 12.55 -6.41
CA SER A 155 -0.37 13.62 -6.19
C SER A 155 -0.97 14.82 -5.45
N ALA A 156 -2.28 15.08 -5.58
CA ALA A 156 -2.97 16.13 -4.81
C ALA A 156 -2.96 15.84 -3.30
N VAL A 157 -2.96 14.56 -2.90
CA VAL A 157 -2.73 14.17 -1.49
C VAL A 157 -1.36 14.68 -1.04
N GLY A 158 -0.35 14.63 -1.92
CA GLY A 158 0.98 15.18 -1.66
C GLY A 158 0.95 16.68 -1.35
N SER A 159 0.15 17.48 -2.07
CA SER A 159 0.04 18.92 -1.80
C SER A 159 -0.49 19.21 -0.41
N VAL A 160 -1.46 18.41 0.08
CA VAL A 160 -1.97 18.50 1.45
C VAL A 160 -0.91 18.11 2.47
N ILE A 161 -0.10 17.09 2.19
CA ILE A 161 1.03 16.70 3.03
C ILE A 161 2.05 17.83 3.10
N MET A 162 2.42 18.43 1.96
CA MET A 162 3.36 19.57 1.92
C MET A 162 2.87 20.75 2.76
N TRP A 163 1.60 21.13 2.60
CA TRP A 163 1.01 22.17 3.46
C TRP A 163 1.13 21.79 4.95
N ALA A 164 0.90 20.55 5.31
CA ALA A 164 1.01 20.10 6.69
C ALA A 164 2.46 20.18 7.23
N THR A 165 3.48 20.09 6.37
CA THR A 165 4.89 20.18 6.80
C THR A 165 5.31 21.60 7.23
N GLU A 166 4.58 22.62 6.81
CA GLU A 166 4.83 24.04 7.18
C GLU A 166 4.33 24.39 8.58
N LEU A 167 3.55 23.51 9.21
CA LEU A 167 2.96 23.74 10.51
C LEU A 167 3.97 23.53 11.65
N GLN A 168 3.59 23.98 12.84
CA GLN A 168 4.37 23.72 14.05
C GLN A 168 4.53 22.22 14.30
N PRO A 169 5.63 21.76 14.91
CA PRO A 169 5.98 20.33 15.04
C PRO A 169 4.87 19.46 15.62
N LEU A 170 4.06 19.95 16.54
CA LEU A 170 2.93 19.21 17.11
C LEU A 170 1.85 18.94 16.05
N LEU A 171 1.36 19.99 15.37
CA LEU A 171 0.32 19.87 14.35
C LEU A 171 0.83 19.16 13.11
N MET A 172 2.04 19.49 12.68
CA MET A 172 2.74 18.76 11.61
C MET A 172 2.83 17.26 11.93
N GLY A 173 3.26 16.93 13.15
CA GLY A 173 3.36 15.55 13.61
C GLY A 173 2.04 14.80 13.50
N ILE A 174 0.93 15.41 13.93
CA ILE A 174 -0.42 14.81 13.83
C ILE A 174 -0.82 14.63 12.36
N LEU A 175 -0.77 15.71 11.58
CA LEU A 175 -1.34 15.71 10.23
C LEU A 175 -0.49 14.86 9.27
N VAL A 176 0.83 15.02 9.26
CA VAL A 176 1.70 14.25 8.37
C VAL A 176 1.62 12.76 8.69
N SER A 177 1.67 12.38 9.98
CA SER A 177 1.58 10.96 10.36
C SER A 177 0.25 10.34 9.96
N VAL A 178 -0.86 11.04 10.16
CA VAL A 178 -2.19 10.55 9.78
C VAL A 178 -2.34 10.47 8.26
N LEU A 179 -1.98 11.53 7.53
CA LEU A 179 -2.14 11.58 6.07
C LEU A 179 -1.28 10.54 5.36
N VAL A 180 0.01 10.45 5.72
CA VAL A 180 0.91 9.47 5.09
C VAL A 180 0.58 8.04 5.53
N GLY A 181 0.19 7.84 6.79
CA GLY A 181 -0.29 6.55 7.27
C GLY A 181 -1.55 6.07 6.54
N ILE A 182 -2.52 6.95 6.33
CA ILE A 182 -3.72 6.67 5.51
C ILE A 182 -3.30 6.37 4.06
N ALA A 183 -2.41 7.17 3.47
CA ALA A 183 -1.92 6.97 2.11
C ALA A 183 -1.25 5.60 1.92
N LEU A 184 -0.50 5.11 2.93
CA LEU A 184 0.11 3.78 2.92
C LEU A 184 -0.94 2.66 2.88
N THR A 185 -2.05 2.83 3.57
CA THR A 185 -3.10 1.81 3.65
C THR A 185 -4.02 1.84 2.42
N LEU A 186 -4.18 3.00 1.79
CA LEU A 186 -4.92 3.17 0.54
C LEU A 186 -4.18 2.52 -0.65
N PRO A 187 -4.88 2.16 -1.73
CA PRO A 187 -4.26 1.64 -2.94
C PRO A 187 -3.56 2.74 -3.77
N ILE A 188 -2.70 3.52 -3.12
CA ILE A 188 -1.83 4.53 -3.71
C ILE A 188 -0.40 4.32 -3.20
N SER A 189 0.58 4.85 -3.92
CA SER A 189 1.98 4.70 -3.51
C SER A 189 2.42 5.84 -2.59
N SER A 190 2.28 5.64 -1.27
CA SER A 190 2.83 6.57 -0.26
C SER A 190 4.33 6.81 -0.44
N ALA A 191 5.08 5.77 -0.80
CA ALA A 191 6.51 5.85 -1.10
C ALA A 191 6.80 6.78 -2.28
N ALA A 192 6.03 6.67 -3.38
CA ALA A 192 6.18 7.56 -4.54
C ALA A 192 5.76 9.00 -4.21
N ILE A 193 4.72 9.19 -3.40
CA ILE A 193 4.31 10.52 -2.91
C ILE A 193 5.45 11.14 -2.08
N CYS A 194 5.96 10.43 -1.09
CA CYS A 194 7.04 10.93 -0.23
C CYS A 194 8.33 11.22 -1.03
N ALA A 195 8.67 10.39 -2.02
CA ALA A 195 9.81 10.62 -2.91
C ALA A 195 9.61 11.88 -3.76
N ALA A 196 8.44 12.06 -4.37
CA ALA A 196 8.12 13.23 -5.20
C ALA A 196 8.14 14.55 -4.41
N LEU A 197 7.77 14.49 -3.12
CA LEU A 197 7.79 15.64 -2.22
C LEU A 197 9.16 15.87 -1.57
N ASN A 198 10.12 14.98 -1.80
CA ASN A 198 11.38 14.94 -1.04
C ASN A 198 11.15 15.02 0.49
N LEU A 199 10.18 14.25 0.99
CA LEU A 199 9.73 14.29 2.37
C LEU A 199 10.78 13.68 3.31
N THR A 200 11.59 14.53 3.91
CA THR A 200 12.70 14.17 4.81
C THR A 200 12.61 14.96 6.13
N GLY A 201 13.64 14.90 6.94
CA GLY A 201 13.73 15.62 8.20
C GLY A 201 12.69 15.19 9.21
N LEU A 202 12.20 16.15 9.98
CA LEU A 202 11.22 15.93 11.05
C LEU A 202 9.85 15.48 10.51
N ALA A 203 9.44 16.02 9.35
CA ALA A 203 8.21 15.62 8.67
C ALA A 203 8.32 14.18 8.14
N GLY A 204 9.50 13.79 7.62
CA GLY A 204 9.79 12.40 7.27
C GLY A 204 9.70 11.45 8.46
N GLY A 205 10.19 11.86 9.63
CA GLY A 205 10.05 11.11 10.89
C GLY A 205 8.59 10.94 11.33
N ALA A 206 7.77 11.98 11.18
CA ALA A 206 6.32 11.90 11.42
C ALA A 206 5.63 10.92 10.45
N ALA A 207 6.01 10.95 9.18
CA ALA A 207 5.48 10.03 8.16
C ALA A 207 5.83 8.57 8.49
N VAL A 208 7.07 8.27 8.87
CA VAL A 208 7.49 6.94 9.34
C VAL A 208 6.62 6.50 10.52
N ALA A 209 6.42 7.37 11.52
CA ALA A 209 5.61 7.07 12.70
C ALA A 209 4.17 6.69 12.32
N GLY A 210 3.55 7.45 11.42
CA GLY A 210 2.19 7.20 10.93
C GLY A 210 2.07 5.89 10.16
N CYS A 211 3.02 5.62 9.26
CA CYS A 211 3.09 4.36 8.52
C CYS A 211 3.25 3.16 9.46
N CYS A 212 4.14 3.26 10.46
CA CYS A 212 4.32 2.22 11.47
C CYS A 212 3.05 1.98 12.28
N ALA A 213 2.33 3.06 12.64
CA ALA A 213 1.07 2.94 13.36
C ALA A 213 0.01 2.19 12.58
N GLN A 214 -0.06 2.38 11.27
CA GLN A 214 -0.98 1.61 10.42
C GLN A 214 -0.57 0.14 10.34
N MET A 215 0.70 -0.14 10.07
CA MET A 215 1.18 -1.49 9.83
C MET A 215 1.19 -2.33 11.11
N VAL A 216 1.93 -1.90 12.13
CA VAL A 216 2.02 -2.59 13.42
C VAL A 216 0.67 -2.59 14.13
N GLY A 217 -0.09 -1.49 14.00
CA GLY A 217 -1.42 -1.38 14.57
C GLY A 217 -2.38 -2.45 14.08
N PHE A 218 -2.53 -2.60 12.77
CA PHE A 218 -3.36 -3.65 12.20
C PHE A 218 -2.82 -5.05 12.48
N ALA A 219 -1.50 -5.23 12.42
CA ALA A 219 -0.86 -6.50 12.73
C ALA A 219 -1.23 -7.01 14.12
N VAL A 220 -1.13 -6.14 15.14
CA VAL A 220 -1.45 -6.49 16.54
C VAL A 220 -2.95 -6.65 16.75
N MET A 221 -3.78 -5.73 16.23
CA MET A 221 -5.24 -5.78 16.37
C MET A 221 -5.85 -7.03 15.78
N SER A 222 -5.30 -7.52 14.67
CA SER A 222 -5.81 -8.67 13.94
C SER A 222 -5.14 -10.00 14.34
N PHE A 223 -4.24 -9.97 15.32
CA PHE A 223 -3.48 -11.17 15.72
C PHE A 223 -4.36 -12.35 16.10
N LYS A 224 -5.50 -12.09 16.76
CA LYS A 224 -6.47 -13.12 17.14
C LYS A 224 -7.06 -13.87 15.94
N GLU A 225 -7.28 -13.16 14.84
CA GLU A 225 -7.88 -13.70 13.63
C GLU A 225 -6.86 -14.32 12.68
N ASN A 226 -5.66 -13.72 12.58
CA ASN A 226 -4.68 -14.01 11.52
C ASN A 226 -3.39 -14.66 12.04
N GLY A 227 -3.21 -14.76 13.35
CA GLY A 227 -2.03 -15.37 13.98
C GLY A 227 -0.70 -14.72 13.57
N VAL A 228 0.38 -15.49 13.63
CA VAL A 228 1.74 -15.01 13.32
C VAL A 228 1.89 -14.62 11.85
N GLY A 229 1.24 -15.36 10.93
CA GLY A 229 1.26 -15.03 9.50
C GLY A 229 0.70 -13.63 9.24
N GLY A 230 -0.46 -13.28 9.83
CA GLY A 230 -1.04 -11.96 9.74
C GLY A 230 -0.22 -10.86 10.44
N LEU A 231 0.42 -11.21 11.57
CA LEU A 231 1.33 -10.27 12.24
C LEU A 231 2.50 -9.87 11.34
N VAL A 232 3.15 -10.84 10.70
CA VAL A 232 4.30 -10.59 9.81
C VAL A 232 3.86 -9.92 8.52
N SER A 233 2.82 -10.42 7.85
CA SER A 233 2.38 -9.88 6.56
C SER A 233 1.91 -8.43 6.65
N GLN A 234 1.29 -8.03 7.75
CA GLN A 234 0.88 -6.63 7.97
C GLN A 234 1.99 -5.80 8.62
N GLY A 235 2.66 -6.33 9.64
CA GLY A 235 3.65 -5.60 10.41
C GLY A 235 4.95 -5.29 9.65
N ILE A 236 5.37 -6.19 8.75
CA ILE A 236 6.58 -6.02 7.93
C ILE A 236 6.25 -5.91 6.45
N GLY A 237 5.06 -6.35 6.03
CA GLY A 237 4.60 -6.25 4.65
C GLY A 237 3.81 -4.97 4.39
N THR A 238 2.50 -4.98 4.59
CA THR A 238 1.64 -3.80 4.38
C THR A 238 0.31 -3.85 5.12
N SER A 239 -0.16 -2.68 5.59
CA SER A 239 -1.52 -2.49 6.11
C SER A 239 -2.61 -2.55 5.01
N MET A 240 -2.24 -2.41 3.74
CA MET A 240 -3.20 -2.43 2.62
C MET A 240 -3.96 -3.76 2.52
N LEU A 241 -3.42 -4.86 3.06
CA LEU A 241 -4.13 -6.14 3.19
C LEU A 241 -5.47 -6.02 3.92
N GLN A 242 -5.63 -4.99 4.76
CA GLN A 242 -6.89 -4.72 5.47
C GLN A 242 -7.90 -3.87 4.66
N MET A 243 -7.55 -3.41 3.45
CA MET A 243 -8.46 -2.59 2.64
C MET A 243 -9.83 -3.24 2.40
N PRO A 244 -9.93 -4.55 2.07
CA PRO A 244 -11.24 -5.19 1.94
C PRO A 244 -12.08 -5.10 3.22
N ASN A 245 -11.44 -5.25 4.39
CA ASN A 245 -12.11 -5.14 5.69
C ASN A 245 -12.49 -3.69 6.03
N ILE A 246 -11.64 -2.73 5.69
CA ILE A 246 -11.93 -1.29 5.85
C ILE A 246 -13.15 -0.89 4.99
N LEU A 247 -13.25 -1.38 3.75
CA LEU A 247 -14.40 -1.14 2.88
C LEU A 247 -15.68 -1.76 3.43
N LYS A 248 -15.59 -2.96 4.02
CA LYS A 248 -16.73 -3.62 4.71
C LYS A 248 -17.16 -2.85 5.97
N LYS A 249 -16.17 -2.41 6.77
CA LYS A 249 -16.38 -1.79 8.08
C LYS A 249 -15.34 -0.70 8.37
N PRO A 250 -15.56 0.55 7.95
CA PRO A 250 -14.59 1.64 8.09
C PRO A 250 -14.11 1.91 9.53
N ARG A 251 -14.91 1.49 10.53
CA ARG A 251 -14.55 1.66 11.95
C ARG A 251 -13.30 0.88 12.37
N VAL A 252 -12.92 -0.18 11.65
CA VAL A 252 -11.70 -0.94 11.94
C VAL A 252 -10.44 -0.12 11.70
N TRP A 253 -10.53 0.95 10.91
CA TRP A 253 -9.41 1.83 10.59
C TRP A 253 -9.15 2.90 11.64
N LEU A 254 -10.14 3.24 12.47
CA LEU A 254 -10.03 4.32 13.45
C LEU A 254 -8.91 4.11 14.48
N PRO A 255 -8.69 2.90 15.08
CA PRO A 255 -7.62 2.73 16.04
C PRO A 255 -6.21 3.02 15.48
N PRO A 256 -5.79 2.53 14.30
CA PRO A 256 -4.52 2.90 13.70
C PRO A 256 -4.41 4.38 13.33
N ILE A 257 -5.51 5.03 12.89
CA ILE A 257 -5.53 6.47 12.62
C ILE A 257 -5.30 7.27 13.91
N ILE A 258 -5.98 6.91 15.01
CA ILE A 258 -5.78 7.55 16.31
C ILE A 258 -4.35 7.30 16.81
N ALA A 259 -3.83 6.09 16.65
CA ALA A 259 -2.46 5.78 17.01
C ALA A 259 -1.46 6.62 16.20
N SER A 260 -1.68 6.81 14.88
CA SER A 260 -0.87 7.70 14.04
C SER A 260 -0.88 9.12 14.59
N ALA A 261 -2.06 9.66 14.94
CA ALA A 261 -2.21 11.01 15.48
C ALA A 261 -1.49 11.21 16.83
N ILE A 262 -1.24 10.14 17.57
CA ILE A 262 -0.52 10.17 18.86
C ILE A 262 0.99 9.96 18.62
N THR A 263 1.38 8.98 17.82
CA THR A 263 2.79 8.64 17.59
C THR A 263 3.53 9.71 16.80
N GLY A 264 2.85 10.40 15.88
CA GLY A 264 3.42 11.50 15.11
C GLY A 264 4.00 12.62 15.98
N PRO A 265 3.20 13.24 16.86
CA PRO A 265 3.72 14.25 17.80
C PRO A 265 4.79 13.73 18.76
N ILE A 266 4.70 12.49 19.19
CA ILE A 266 5.76 11.88 20.01
C ILE A 266 7.06 11.80 19.21
N ALA A 267 7.00 11.42 17.93
CA ALA A 267 8.14 11.41 17.05
C ALA A 267 8.74 12.82 16.85
N THR A 268 7.91 13.83 16.62
CA THR A 268 8.36 15.19 16.28
C THR A 268 8.75 16.03 17.49
N CYS A 269 7.99 15.97 18.59
CA CYS A 269 8.17 16.85 19.74
C CYS A 269 9.04 16.23 20.84
N VAL A 270 8.92 14.90 21.07
CA VAL A 270 9.65 14.22 22.15
C VAL A 270 11.00 13.71 21.65
N PHE A 271 10.99 12.84 20.64
CA PHE A 271 12.22 12.22 20.15
C PHE A 271 12.94 13.05 19.08
N LYS A 272 12.26 14.04 18.49
CA LYS A 272 12.78 14.82 17.35
C LYS A 272 13.34 13.91 16.26
N LEU A 273 12.61 12.84 15.98
CA LEU A 273 13.00 11.78 15.06
C LEU A 273 13.07 12.36 13.65
N GLN A 274 14.27 12.47 13.11
CA GLN A 274 14.51 12.92 11.74
C GLN A 274 14.74 11.73 10.82
N MET A 275 14.09 11.73 9.68
CA MET A 275 14.33 10.79 8.60
C MET A 275 15.08 11.53 7.48
N ASN A 276 16.42 11.53 7.54
CA ASN A 276 17.31 12.18 6.59
C ASN A 276 17.91 11.21 5.56
N GLY A 277 17.45 9.97 5.54
CA GLY A 277 17.73 9.01 4.48
C GLY A 277 16.93 9.27 3.20
N PRO A 278 16.86 8.29 2.29
CA PRO A 278 16.09 8.43 1.04
C PRO A 278 14.62 8.76 1.33
N ALA A 279 14.07 9.82 0.70
CA ALA A 279 12.73 10.31 0.96
C ALA A 279 11.63 9.25 0.75
N VAL A 280 11.86 8.28 -0.14
CA VAL A 280 10.96 7.13 -0.33
C VAL A 280 10.71 6.35 0.96
N SER A 281 11.69 6.29 1.86
CA SER A 281 11.61 5.57 3.13
C SER A 281 10.59 6.17 4.10
N SER A 282 10.32 7.47 4.01
CA SER A 282 9.31 8.15 4.82
C SER A 282 7.90 7.57 4.65
N GLY A 283 7.58 7.08 3.46
CA GLY A 283 6.28 6.51 3.14
C GLY A 283 6.19 4.99 3.31
N MET A 284 7.21 4.34 3.87
CA MET A 284 7.28 2.87 3.92
C MET A 284 7.03 2.27 5.32
N GLY A 285 7.21 3.06 6.39
CA GLY A 285 7.04 2.55 7.76
C GLY A 285 7.88 1.30 8.04
N THR A 286 7.25 0.26 8.56
CA THR A 286 7.91 -1.03 8.85
C THR A 286 7.96 -1.99 7.66
N CYS A 287 7.52 -1.58 6.47
CA CYS A 287 7.60 -2.41 5.25
C CYS A 287 9.08 -2.74 4.95
N GLY A 288 9.45 -4.03 5.07
CA GLY A 288 10.84 -4.46 4.95
C GLY A 288 11.84 -3.71 5.84
N LEU A 289 11.37 -3.08 6.91
CA LEU A 289 12.13 -2.17 7.78
C LEU A 289 12.72 -0.94 7.05
N VAL A 290 12.22 -0.62 5.87
CA VAL A 290 12.76 0.46 5.01
C VAL A 290 12.68 1.81 5.70
N GLY A 291 11.61 2.11 6.45
CA GLY A 291 11.49 3.35 7.22
C GLY A 291 12.59 3.46 8.28
N GLN A 292 12.83 2.39 9.05
CA GLN A 292 13.85 2.35 10.10
C GLN A 292 15.25 2.42 9.52
N ILE A 293 15.52 1.71 8.43
CA ILE A 293 16.79 1.76 7.71
C ILE A 293 17.02 3.17 7.16
N GLY A 294 15.97 3.82 6.60
CA GLY A 294 16.05 5.20 6.12
C GLY A 294 16.41 6.20 7.24
N VAL A 295 15.81 6.04 8.42
CA VAL A 295 16.18 6.86 9.60
C VAL A 295 17.63 6.61 10.00
N TYR A 296 18.04 5.36 10.10
CA TYR A 296 19.41 4.99 10.49
C TYR A 296 20.45 5.50 9.48
N THR A 297 20.24 5.30 8.19
CA THR A 297 21.14 5.80 7.14
C THR A 297 21.24 7.32 7.15
N GLY A 298 20.13 8.01 7.45
CA GLY A 298 20.12 9.45 7.68
C GLY A 298 21.00 9.85 8.86
N TRP A 299 20.89 9.17 10.01
CA TRP A 299 21.75 9.44 11.16
C TRP A 299 23.23 9.23 10.86
N VAL A 300 23.58 8.17 10.11
CA VAL A 300 24.96 7.91 9.71
C VAL A 300 25.49 9.06 8.82
N ALA A 301 24.68 9.53 7.87
CA ALA A 301 25.04 10.67 7.03
C ALA A 301 25.19 11.98 7.83
N ASP A 302 24.29 12.23 8.79
CA ASP A 302 24.32 13.41 9.65
C ASP A 302 25.57 13.42 10.57
N VAL A 303 25.99 12.25 11.07
CA VAL A 303 27.22 12.10 11.84
C VAL A 303 28.45 12.32 10.94
N ALA A 304 28.45 11.75 9.74
CA ALA A 304 29.55 11.90 8.80
C ALA A 304 29.73 13.35 8.32
N SER A 305 28.65 14.12 8.20
CA SER A 305 28.66 15.54 7.83
C SER A 305 28.92 16.49 9.00
N GLY A 306 28.95 15.98 10.25
CA GLY A 306 29.08 16.78 11.46
C GLY A 306 27.77 17.47 11.90
N ALA A 307 26.65 17.23 11.23
CA ALA A 307 25.34 17.76 11.62
C ALA A 307 24.80 17.13 12.92
N LYS A 308 25.29 15.93 13.26
CA LYS A 308 24.97 15.20 14.49
C LYS A 308 26.25 14.71 15.15
N ALA A 309 26.39 14.91 16.48
CA ALA A 309 27.58 14.51 17.21
C ALA A 309 27.77 12.99 17.32
N GLY A 310 26.71 12.23 17.22
CA GLY A 310 26.71 10.77 17.29
C GLY A 310 25.31 10.19 17.43
N ILE A 311 25.17 8.90 17.20
CA ILE A 311 23.90 8.17 17.38
C ILE A 311 23.81 7.74 18.85
N THR A 312 22.77 8.19 19.55
CA THR A 312 22.60 7.98 20.99
C THR A 312 21.62 6.84 21.29
N ALA A 313 21.65 6.34 22.53
CA ALA A 313 20.61 5.39 22.99
C ALA A 313 19.19 6.00 22.95
N PHE A 314 19.06 7.32 23.09
CA PHE A 314 17.80 8.02 22.98
C PHE A 314 17.24 7.99 21.55
N ASP A 315 18.10 8.12 20.54
CA ASP A 315 17.70 7.99 19.12
C ASP A 315 17.13 6.58 18.85
N TRP A 316 17.84 5.55 19.29
CA TRP A 316 17.37 4.15 19.15
C TRP A 316 16.09 3.88 19.93
N ALA A 317 15.99 4.38 21.16
CA ALA A 317 14.76 4.26 21.95
C ALA A 317 13.58 4.94 21.22
N GLY A 318 13.79 6.14 20.68
CA GLY A 318 12.81 6.86 19.89
C GLY A 318 12.34 6.07 18.67
N LEU A 319 13.29 5.57 17.89
CA LEU A 319 12.99 4.80 16.68
C LEU A 319 12.20 3.52 17.01
N LEU A 320 12.63 2.74 18.00
CA LEU A 320 11.97 1.49 18.38
C LEU A 320 10.61 1.72 19.03
N LEU A 321 10.51 2.70 19.94
CA LEU A 321 9.25 3.03 20.60
C LEU A 321 8.21 3.54 19.59
N VAL A 322 8.57 4.47 18.72
CA VAL A 322 7.67 5.07 17.74
C VAL A 322 7.28 4.08 16.64
N SER A 323 8.21 3.22 16.22
CA SER A 323 7.96 2.28 15.13
C SER A 323 7.18 1.04 15.55
N PHE A 324 7.38 0.53 16.77
CA PHE A 324 6.84 -0.78 17.16
C PHE A 324 6.03 -0.73 18.45
N VAL A 325 6.61 -0.24 19.55
CA VAL A 325 6.01 -0.40 20.88
C VAL A 325 4.75 0.45 21.04
N LEU A 326 4.83 1.74 20.73
CA LEU A 326 3.69 2.66 20.86
C LEU A 326 2.54 2.26 19.92
N PRO A 327 2.77 2.01 18.62
CA PRO A 327 1.73 1.49 17.73
C PRO A 327 1.08 0.22 18.23
N ALA A 328 1.87 -0.76 18.69
CA ALA A 328 1.36 -2.02 19.20
C ALA A 328 0.48 -1.82 20.44
N VAL A 329 0.96 -1.09 21.43
CA VAL A 329 0.22 -0.85 22.68
C VAL A 329 -1.04 -0.03 22.43
N LEU A 330 -0.92 1.09 21.71
CA LEU A 330 -2.06 1.97 21.41
C LEU A 330 -3.15 1.22 20.65
N CYS A 331 -2.79 0.48 19.60
CA CYS A 331 -3.76 -0.24 18.80
C CYS A 331 -4.32 -1.48 19.52
N ALA A 332 -3.55 -2.16 20.37
CA ALA A 332 -4.07 -3.21 21.23
C ALA A 332 -5.14 -2.67 22.20
N VAL A 333 -4.86 -1.55 22.87
CA VAL A 333 -5.79 -0.91 23.82
C VAL A 333 -7.01 -0.36 23.08
N LEU A 334 -6.81 0.43 22.01
CA LEU A 334 -7.92 0.99 21.23
C LEU A 334 -8.76 -0.10 20.58
N GLY A 335 -8.12 -1.13 20.01
CA GLY A 335 -8.80 -2.27 19.42
C GLY A 335 -9.67 -3.03 20.44
N ALA A 336 -9.14 -3.25 21.64
CA ALA A 336 -9.89 -3.86 22.75
C ALA A 336 -11.10 -2.99 23.18
N LEU A 337 -10.90 -1.67 23.28
CA LEU A 337 -11.98 -0.74 23.60
C LEU A 337 -13.07 -0.71 22.52
N PHE A 338 -12.69 -0.74 21.26
CA PHE A 338 -13.62 -0.75 20.12
C PHE A 338 -14.37 -2.09 20.04
N ARG A 339 -13.72 -3.21 20.37
CA ARG A 339 -14.37 -4.52 20.50
C ARG A 339 -15.37 -4.51 21.67
N LYS A 340 -14.99 -3.99 22.83
CA LYS A 340 -15.89 -3.85 23.99
C LYS A 340 -17.13 -2.99 23.69
N LYS A 341 -16.98 -1.95 22.85
CA LYS A 341 -18.10 -1.12 22.38
C LYS A 341 -18.91 -1.75 21.24
N GLY A 342 -18.53 -2.92 20.75
CA GLY A 342 -19.19 -3.59 19.62
C GLY A 342 -18.97 -2.91 18.25
N TRP A 343 -18.01 -1.98 18.16
CA TRP A 343 -17.68 -1.29 16.90
C TRP A 343 -16.81 -2.17 15.99
N ILE A 344 -16.00 -3.05 16.57
CA ILE A 344 -15.24 -4.09 15.89
C ILE A 344 -15.71 -5.43 16.46
N LYS A 345 -16.01 -6.38 15.60
CA LYS A 345 -16.43 -7.73 15.98
C LYS A 345 -15.35 -8.75 15.63
N ASP A 346 -15.40 -9.93 16.24
CA ASP A 346 -14.53 -11.03 15.86
C ASP A 346 -14.75 -11.40 14.39
N GLY A 347 -13.66 -11.53 13.64
CA GLY A 347 -13.68 -11.78 12.20
C GLY A 347 -13.64 -10.51 11.32
N ASP A 348 -13.87 -9.30 11.86
CA ASP A 348 -13.86 -8.06 11.06
C ASP A 348 -12.47 -7.68 10.51
N LEU A 349 -11.40 -8.25 11.07
CA LEU A 349 -10.01 -8.03 10.68
C LEU A 349 -9.37 -9.28 10.06
N LYS A 350 -10.15 -10.33 9.79
CA LYS A 350 -9.64 -11.55 9.17
C LYS A 350 -9.19 -11.27 7.74
N LEU A 351 -7.99 -11.70 7.43
CA LEU A 351 -7.45 -11.72 6.06
C LEU A 351 -7.94 -12.98 5.33
N ASP A 352 -8.25 -12.85 4.06
CA ASP A 352 -8.68 -13.95 3.19
C ASP A 352 -7.48 -14.78 2.70
#